data_2ac4cd1fa671e1a660a595f2c166f5b7
#
_entry.id   2ac4cd1fa671e1a660a595f2c166f5b7
#
_cell.length_a   1.000
_cell.length_b   1.000
_cell.length_c   1.000
_cell.angle_alpha   90.00
_cell.angle_beta   90.00
_cell.angle_gamma   90.00
#
_symmetry.space_group_name_H-M   'P 1'
#
loop_
_entity.id
_entity.type
_entity.pdbx_description
1 polymer ?
#
loop_
_entity_poly.entity_id
_entity_poly.type
_entity_poly.pdbx_seq_one_letter_code
_entity_poly.pdbx_strand_id
1 'polypeptide(L)'
;SLWKALYDYSRSEKSTGNETDGQVINNYFSVIEKIKGEVKRDYEITIVTDKNYALSSTGEEFEIKPGLLVDPLSVYLALSNDMLNKPNQSEFTYQVVNQEGVKYLKFRVIGQENISINGSEIDTIRVSCEELELTLNLSVKDNFQPVKIHKINGKTEFTMLLIEFRS
;
A
#
# COMPACT_ATOMS: atom_id res chain seq x y z
N SER A 1 -7.64 5.02 26.20
CA SER A 1 -7.74 3.56 26.32
C SER A 1 -6.46 3.02 26.96
N LEU A 2 -6.55 2.02 27.81
CA LEU A 2 -5.41 1.40 28.53
C LEU A 2 -4.32 0.90 27.56
N TRP A 3 -4.70 0.49 26.38
CA TRP A 3 -3.77 0.02 25.31
C TRP A 3 -2.88 1.12 24.74
N LYS A 4 -3.37 2.38 24.66
CA LYS A 4 -2.54 3.52 24.25
C LYS A 4 -1.45 3.84 25.27
N ALA A 5 -1.69 3.59 26.55
CA ALA A 5 -0.72 3.83 27.61
C ALA A 5 0.34 2.72 27.74
N LEU A 6 0.04 1.49 27.26
CA LEU A 6 0.98 0.37 27.28
C LEU A 6 1.87 0.30 26.04
N TYR A 7 1.38 0.81 24.90
CA TYR A 7 2.12 0.86 23.62
C TYR A 7 1.92 2.24 23.02
N ASP A 8 2.77 3.20 23.43
CA ASP A 8 2.90 4.48 22.73
C ASP A 8 3.60 4.22 21.40
N TYR A 9 2.79 3.74 20.44
CA TYR A 9 3.22 3.44 19.09
C TYR A 9 2.64 4.44 18.13
N SER A 10 3.49 5.05 17.32
CA SER A 10 3.09 5.88 16.20
C SER A 10 3.90 5.52 14.96
N ARG A 11 3.24 5.49 13.81
CA ARG A 11 3.85 5.32 12.49
C ARG A 11 3.28 6.37 11.56
N SER A 12 4.16 7.08 10.88
CA SER A 12 3.85 8.03 9.83
C SER A 12 4.52 7.58 8.55
N GLU A 13 3.75 7.50 7.50
CA GLU A 13 4.24 7.20 6.15
C GLU A 13 3.82 8.32 5.22
N LYS A 14 4.68 8.67 4.28
CA LYS A 14 4.43 9.67 3.25
C LYS A 14 4.94 9.18 1.92
N SER A 15 4.09 9.25 0.93
CA SER A 15 4.43 8.99 -0.47
C SER A 15 4.15 10.24 -1.29
N THR A 16 5.02 10.55 -2.24
CA THR A 16 4.80 11.61 -3.22
C THR A 16 5.15 11.11 -4.61
N GLY A 17 4.35 11.52 -5.58
CA GLY A 17 4.49 11.13 -6.97
C GLY A 17 3.51 11.90 -7.84
N ASN A 18 3.43 11.49 -9.09
CA ASN A 18 2.53 12.04 -10.09
C ASN A 18 1.74 10.92 -10.74
N GLU A 19 0.58 11.25 -11.26
CA GLU A 19 -0.14 10.40 -12.19
C GLU A 19 0.07 10.93 -13.61
N THR A 20 0.49 10.06 -14.51
CA THR A 20 0.71 10.39 -15.93
C THR A 20 0.18 9.24 -16.78
N ASP A 21 -0.72 9.56 -17.69
CA ASP A 21 -1.33 8.58 -18.62
C ASP A 21 -1.95 7.36 -17.90
N GLY A 22 -2.61 7.59 -16.75
CA GLY A 22 -3.21 6.53 -15.94
C GLY A 22 -2.20 5.64 -15.21
N GLN A 23 -0.95 6.08 -15.08
CA GLN A 23 0.08 5.41 -14.30
C GLN A 23 0.50 6.23 -13.10
N VAL A 24 0.65 5.59 -11.96
CA VAL A 24 1.19 6.21 -10.74
C VAL A 24 2.71 6.15 -10.82
N ILE A 25 3.35 7.32 -10.94
CA ILE A 25 4.80 7.49 -10.94
C ILE A 25 5.20 8.01 -9.57
N ASN A 26 5.88 7.16 -8.80
CA ASN A 26 6.32 7.51 -7.45
C ASN A 26 7.74 8.09 -7.48
N ASN A 27 7.98 9.16 -6.69
CA ASN A 27 9.26 9.85 -6.64
C ASN A 27 9.93 9.74 -5.27
N TYR A 28 9.14 9.63 -4.20
CA TYR A 28 9.65 9.66 -2.85
C TYR A 28 8.71 8.94 -1.89
N PHE A 29 9.30 8.22 -0.94
CA PHE A 29 8.62 7.55 0.15
C PHE A 29 9.40 7.74 1.45
N SER A 30 8.71 7.97 2.56
CA SER A 30 9.34 8.03 3.88
C SER A 30 8.50 7.34 4.94
N VAL A 31 9.19 6.81 5.96
CA VAL A 31 8.59 6.18 7.12
C VAL A 31 9.27 6.68 8.40
N ILE A 32 8.46 7.09 9.36
CA ILE A 32 8.90 7.35 10.73
C ILE A 32 8.05 6.49 11.65
N GLU A 33 8.68 5.62 12.41
CA GLU A 33 8.04 4.75 13.40
C GLU A 33 8.62 5.01 14.79
N LYS A 34 7.76 5.24 15.77
CA LYS A 34 8.15 5.49 17.16
C LYS A 34 7.45 4.50 18.09
N ILE A 35 8.18 4.00 19.06
CA ILE A 35 7.66 3.17 20.14
C ILE A 35 8.07 3.81 21.46
N LYS A 36 7.12 4.16 22.32
CA LYS A 36 7.35 4.87 23.60
C LYS A 36 8.15 6.17 23.42
N GLY A 37 7.85 6.92 22.34
CA GLY A 37 8.53 8.18 22.02
C GLY A 37 9.90 8.01 21.34
N GLU A 38 10.47 6.82 21.33
CA GLU A 38 11.77 6.55 20.67
C GLU A 38 11.57 6.20 19.20
N VAL A 39 12.39 6.80 18.33
CA VAL A 39 12.42 6.47 16.90
C VAL A 39 13.00 5.06 16.72
N LYS A 40 12.22 4.15 16.14
CA LYS A 40 12.62 2.78 15.83
C LYS A 40 12.92 2.57 14.35
N ARG A 41 12.23 3.35 13.48
CA ARG A 41 12.50 3.43 12.05
C ARG A 41 12.41 4.89 11.62
N ASP A 42 13.37 5.28 10.80
CA ASP A 42 13.41 6.58 10.13
C ASP A 42 14.19 6.37 8.83
N TYR A 43 13.48 6.27 7.73
CA TYR A 43 14.11 6.11 6.43
C TYR A 43 13.32 6.79 5.32
N GLU A 44 14.04 7.14 4.28
CA GLU A 44 13.52 7.73 3.07
C GLU A 44 14.02 6.94 1.86
N ILE A 45 13.19 6.89 0.83
CA ILE A 45 13.52 6.30 -0.47
C ILE A 45 13.24 7.35 -1.53
N THR A 46 14.25 7.68 -2.33
CA THR A 46 14.11 8.49 -3.54
C THR A 46 14.13 7.59 -4.75
N ILE A 47 13.14 7.68 -5.61
CA ILE A 47 13.01 6.88 -6.82
C ILE A 47 13.45 7.72 -8.03
N VAL A 48 14.45 7.24 -8.76
CA VAL A 48 15.02 7.88 -9.94
C VAL A 48 14.66 7.03 -11.16
N THR A 49 13.44 7.23 -11.66
CA THR A 49 12.83 6.41 -12.72
C THR A 49 13.59 6.42 -14.03
N ASP A 50 14.15 7.56 -14.43
CA ASP A 50 14.94 7.73 -15.66
C ASP A 50 16.27 6.96 -15.64
N LYS A 51 16.75 6.59 -14.46
CA LYS A 51 18.01 5.86 -14.25
C LYS A 51 17.81 4.44 -13.73
N ASN A 52 16.56 4.00 -13.56
CA ASN A 52 16.21 2.67 -13.08
C ASN A 52 16.86 2.28 -11.74
N TYR A 53 16.89 3.20 -10.79
CA TYR A 53 17.29 2.88 -9.42
C TYR A 53 16.48 3.64 -8.37
N ALA A 54 16.50 3.13 -7.14
CA ALA A 54 16.02 3.82 -5.96
C ALA A 54 17.17 3.97 -4.96
N LEU A 55 17.23 5.13 -4.28
CA LEU A 55 18.25 5.47 -3.31
C LEU A 55 17.62 5.58 -1.92
N SER A 56 18.15 4.83 -0.97
CA SER A 56 17.80 4.92 0.45
C SER A 56 18.54 6.08 1.12
N SER A 57 17.95 6.66 2.17
CA SER A 57 18.62 7.64 3.05
C SER A 57 19.84 7.07 3.77
N THR A 58 19.98 5.76 3.84
CA THR A 58 21.16 5.07 4.36
C THR A 58 22.30 4.92 3.34
N GLY A 59 22.06 5.37 2.09
CA GLY A 59 23.04 5.32 1.00
C GLY A 59 23.01 4.02 0.18
N GLU A 60 22.06 3.14 0.44
CA GLU A 60 21.88 1.92 -0.35
C GLU A 60 21.17 2.23 -1.67
N GLU A 61 21.70 1.70 -2.76
CA GLU A 61 21.09 1.78 -4.09
C GLU A 61 20.41 0.45 -4.41
N PHE A 62 19.17 0.53 -4.88
CA PHE A 62 18.39 -0.62 -5.32
C PHE A 62 18.16 -0.54 -6.82
N GLU A 63 18.63 -1.54 -7.56
CA GLU A 63 18.36 -1.68 -8.98
C GLU A 63 16.88 -1.97 -9.21
N ILE A 64 16.29 -1.25 -10.17
CA ILE A 64 14.90 -1.39 -10.58
C ILE A 64 14.86 -1.98 -11.99
N LYS A 65 14.05 -3.00 -12.21
CA LYS A 65 13.77 -3.45 -13.57
C LYS A 65 12.87 -2.44 -14.29
N PRO A 66 12.99 -2.34 -15.63
CA PRO A 66 12.06 -1.52 -16.39
C PRO A 66 10.60 -1.88 -16.08
N GLY A 67 9.79 -0.87 -15.83
CA GLY A 67 8.40 -1.02 -15.44
C GLY A 67 8.01 -0.09 -14.30
N LEU A 68 6.76 -0.19 -13.86
CA LEU A 68 6.25 0.64 -12.78
C LEU A 68 6.85 0.21 -11.44
N LEU A 69 7.58 1.11 -10.81
CA LEU A 69 8.01 0.97 -9.43
C LEU A 69 7.11 1.83 -8.54
N VAL A 70 6.66 1.25 -7.45
CA VAL A 70 5.83 1.91 -6.44
C VAL A 70 6.41 1.69 -5.05
N ASP A 71 5.96 2.48 -4.08
CA ASP A 71 6.23 2.27 -2.66
C ASP A 71 5.05 1.56 -1.97
N PRO A 72 5.19 1.20 -0.68
CA PRO A 72 4.15 0.50 0.07
C PRO A 72 2.80 1.22 0.21
N LEU A 73 2.73 2.55 0.00
CA LEU A 73 1.48 3.31 -0.01
C LEU A 73 0.91 3.45 -1.42
N SER A 74 1.76 3.84 -2.38
CA SER A 74 1.32 4.10 -3.75
C SER A 74 0.89 2.83 -4.50
N VAL A 75 1.30 1.64 -4.05
CA VAL A 75 0.86 0.37 -4.64
C VAL A 75 -0.67 0.20 -4.63
N TYR A 76 -1.36 0.73 -3.61
CA TYR A 76 -2.82 0.66 -3.56
C TYR A 76 -3.49 1.56 -4.59
N LEU A 77 -2.90 2.74 -4.85
CA LEU A 77 -3.38 3.63 -5.91
C LEU A 77 -3.12 3.03 -7.30
N ALA A 78 -1.95 2.43 -7.50
CA ALA A 78 -1.62 1.73 -8.74
C ALA A 78 -2.59 0.56 -9.01
N LEU A 79 -2.90 -0.23 -7.97
CA LEU A 79 -3.88 -1.32 -8.07
C LEU A 79 -5.28 -0.80 -8.43
N SER A 80 -5.76 0.24 -7.74
CA SER A 80 -7.08 0.85 -8.02
C SER A 80 -7.16 1.33 -9.47
N ASN A 81 -6.13 2.00 -9.94
CA ASN A 81 -6.03 2.51 -11.31
C ASN A 81 -5.99 1.38 -12.35
N ASP A 82 -5.20 0.35 -12.10
CA ASP A 82 -5.12 -0.81 -12.98
C ASP A 82 -6.45 -1.57 -13.05
N MET A 83 -7.16 -1.72 -11.94
CA MET A 83 -8.47 -2.37 -11.91
C MET A 83 -9.53 -1.58 -12.71
N LEU A 84 -9.46 -0.24 -12.69
CA LEU A 84 -10.30 0.61 -13.54
C LEU A 84 -10.01 0.41 -15.03
N ASN A 85 -8.73 0.40 -15.39
CA ASN A 85 -8.30 0.39 -16.78
C ASN A 85 -8.25 -1.03 -17.40
N LYS A 86 -8.21 -2.07 -16.57
CA LYS A 86 -8.05 -3.47 -16.97
C LYS A 86 -9.09 -4.37 -16.27
N PRO A 87 -10.41 -4.15 -16.50
CA PRO A 87 -11.49 -4.78 -15.72
C PRO A 87 -11.56 -6.31 -15.85
N ASN A 88 -10.95 -6.89 -16.88
CA ASN A 88 -10.92 -8.34 -17.11
C ASN A 88 -9.64 -9.01 -16.56
N GLN A 89 -8.72 -8.25 -15.99
CA GLN A 89 -7.49 -8.79 -15.44
C GLN A 89 -7.72 -9.24 -14.00
N SER A 90 -7.29 -10.46 -13.69
CA SER A 90 -7.47 -11.07 -12.35
C SER A 90 -6.20 -11.07 -11.50
N GLU A 91 -5.06 -10.67 -12.06
CA GLU A 91 -3.76 -10.69 -11.38
C GLU A 91 -2.93 -9.47 -11.77
N PHE A 92 -2.39 -8.77 -10.77
CA PHE A 92 -1.57 -7.57 -10.93
C PHE A 92 -0.26 -7.74 -10.18
N THR A 93 0.86 -7.41 -10.81
CA THR A 93 2.20 -7.52 -10.18
C THR A 93 2.91 -6.19 -10.20
N TYR A 94 3.44 -5.79 -9.05
CA TYR A 94 4.16 -4.52 -8.88
C TYR A 94 5.55 -4.75 -8.31
N GLN A 95 6.51 -3.93 -8.74
CA GLN A 95 7.77 -3.77 -8.05
C GLN A 95 7.55 -2.77 -6.91
N VAL A 96 7.77 -3.17 -5.68
CA VAL A 96 7.58 -2.30 -4.50
C VAL A 96 8.92 -2.14 -3.80
N VAL A 97 9.36 -0.90 -3.65
CA VAL A 97 10.60 -0.58 -2.94
C VAL A 97 10.31 -0.17 -1.51
N ASN A 98 11.07 -0.73 -0.57
CA ASN A 98 11.09 -0.33 0.82
C ASN A 98 12.52 -0.33 1.36
N GLN A 99 12.73 -0.17 2.67
CA GLN A 99 14.03 -0.19 3.30
C GLN A 99 14.83 -1.49 3.05
N GLU A 100 14.15 -2.61 2.79
CA GLU A 100 14.78 -3.92 2.57
C GLU A 100 15.13 -4.17 1.09
N GLY A 101 14.79 -3.23 0.21
CA GLY A 101 15.01 -3.31 -1.23
C GLY A 101 13.74 -3.41 -2.05
N VAL A 102 13.88 -3.96 -3.25
CA VAL A 102 12.77 -4.14 -4.20
C VAL A 102 12.17 -5.54 -4.05
N LYS A 103 10.86 -5.57 -3.86
CA LYS A 103 10.06 -6.81 -3.80
C LYS A 103 9.02 -6.81 -4.89
N TYR A 104 8.62 -8.00 -5.33
CA TYR A 104 7.50 -8.17 -6.26
C TYR A 104 6.28 -8.60 -5.45
N LEU A 105 5.22 -7.79 -5.51
CA LEU A 105 3.94 -8.09 -4.87
C LEU A 105 2.92 -8.46 -5.94
N LYS A 106 2.26 -9.59 -5.75
CA LYS A 106 1.23 -10.10 -6.63
C LYS A 106 -0.14 -10.00 -5.96
N PHE A 107 -1.01 -9.19 -6.55
CA PHE A 107 -2.39 -9.04 -6.14
C PHE A 107 -3.31 -9.88 -7.02
N ARG A 108 -4.14 -10.74 -6.40
CA ARG A 108 -5.11 -11.60 -7.09
C ARG A 108 -6.52 -11.22 -6.73
N VAL A 109 -7.35 -11.04 -7.73
CA VAL A 109 -8.80 -10.84 -7.57
C VAL A 109 -9.43 -12.16 -7.13
N ILE A 110 -10.08 -12.15 -5.96
CA ILE A 110 -10.76 -13.33 -5.41
C ILE A 110 -12.21 -13.37 -5.87
N GLY A 111 -12.89 -12.22 -5.91
CA GLY A 111 -14.27 -12.09 -6.34
C GLY A 111 -14.99 -10.91 -5.72
N GLN A 112 -16.30 -10.85 -5.97
CA GLN A 112 -17.17 -9.85 -5.36
C GLN A 112 -17.52 -10.22 -3.93
N GLU A 113 -17.57 -9.23 -3.06
CA GLU A 113 -17.97 -9.36 -1.66
C GLU A 113 -18.71 -8.10 -1.21
N ASN A 114 -19.84 -8.29 -0.54
CA ASN A 114 -20.56 -7.18 0.10
C ASN A 114 -20.15 -7.11 1.56
N ILE A 115 -19.71 -5.93 2.02
CA ILE A 115 -19.27 -5.72 3.40
C ILE A 115 -20.03 -4.58 4.06
N SER A 116 -20.24 -4.68 5.37
CA SER A 116 -20.87 -3.61 6.15
C SER A 116 -19.82 -2.80 6.91
N ILE A 117 -19.82 -1.47 6.71
CA ILE A 117 -18.98 -0.51 7.45
C ILE A 117 -19.88 0.55 8.04
N ASN A 118 -19.87 0.69 9.38
CA ASN A 118 -20.70 1.66 10.09
C ASN A 118 -22.20 1.57 9.74
N GLY A 119 -22.71 0.36 9.49
CA GLY A 119 -24.10 0.12 9.12
C GLY A 119 -24.47 0.40 7.66
N SER A 120 -23.49 0.77 6.83
CA SER A 120 -23.65 0.93 5.37
C SER A 120 -23.09 -0.27 4.65
N GLU A 121 -23.89 -0.85 3.74
CA GLU A 121 -23.48 -1.93 2.83
C GLU A 121 -22.66 -1.35 1.67
N ILE A 122 -21.51 -1.96 1.39
CA ILE A 122 -20.58 -1.53 0.36
C ILE A 122 -20.26 -2.72 -0.55
N ASP A 123 -20.55 -2.59 -1.85
CA ASP A 123 -20.14 -3.55 -2.86
C ASP A 123 -18.63 -3.43 -3.09
N THR A 124 -17.92 -4.52 -2.92
CA THR A 124 -16.47 -4.55 -3.04
C THR A 124 -15.98 -5.68 -3.92
N ILE A 125 -14.77 -5.51 -4.44
CA ILE A 125 -13.96 -6.59 -4.98
C ILE A 125 -12.93 -6.96 -3.91
N ARG A 126 -12.89 -8.23 -3.56
CA ARG A 126 -11.88 -8.79 -2.66
C ARG A 126 -10.63 -9.16 -3.44
N VAL A 127 -9.47 -8.70 -2.95
CA VAL A 127 -8.16 -8.95 -3.54
C VAL A 127 -7.21 -9.47 -2.45
N SER A 128 -6.36 -10.44 -2.78
CA SER A 128 -5.34 -10.97 -1.86
C SER A 128 -3.92 -10.69 -2.37
N CYS A 129 -2.99 -10.53 -1.44
CA CYS A 129 -1.55 -10.53 -1.68
C CYS A 129 -0.90 -11.46 -0.65
N GLU A 130 -0.41 -12.62 -1.12
CA GLU A 130 0.17 -13.65 -0.26
C GLU A 130 1.50 -13.19 0.36
N GLU A 131 2.32 -12.46 -0.40
CA GLU A 131 3.63 -11.97 0.05
C GLU A 131 3.54 -11.01 1.24
N LEU A 132 2.38 -10.36 1.41
CA LEU A 132 2.09 -9.46 2.53
C LEU A 132 1.15 -10.07 3.57
N GLU A 133 0.67 -11.30 3.35
CA GLU A 133 -0.41 -11.92 4.15
C GLU A 133 -1.61 -10.97 4.28
N LEU A 134 -2.00 -10.36 3.15
CA LEU A 134 -2.93 -9.23 3.08
C LEU A 134 -4.15 -9.57 2.25
N THR A 135 -5.32 -9.11 2.71
CA THR A 135 -6.57 -9.06 1.94
C THR A 135 -7.12 -7.65 1.94
N LEU A 136 -7.56 -7.19 0.77
CA LEU A 136 -8.20 -5.90 0.56
C LEU A 136 -9.65 -6.08 0.14
N ASN A 137 -10.54 -5.18 0.59
CA ASN A 137 -11.83 -4.95 -0.02
C ASN A 137 -11.78 -3.57 -0.70
N LEU A 138 -11.98 -3.56 -2.00
CA LEU A 138 -11.90 -2.39 -2.85
C LEU A 138 -13.31 -1.97 -3.28
N SER A 139 -13.73 -0.75 -2.97
CA SER A 139 -15.08 -0.25 -3.27
C SER A 139 -15.31 -0.10 -4.77
N VAL A 140 -16.34 -0.76 -5.30
CA VAL A 140 -16.67 -0.68 -6.73
C VAL A 140 -17.11 0.74 -7.12
N LYS A 141 -17.91 1.39 -6.27
CA LYS A 141 -18.43 2.74 -6.53
C LYS A 141 -17.40 3.86 -6.37
N ASP A 142 -16.33 3.62 -5.56
CA ASP A 142 -15.32 4.61 -5.23
C ASP A 142 -13.99 4.33 -5.96
N ASN A 143 -14.08 3.97 -7.26
CA ASN A 143 -12.93 3.73 -8.14
C ASN A 143 -11.94 2.69 -7.59
N PHE A 144 -12.45 1.62 -7.02
CA PHE A 144 -11.65 0.54 -6.40
C PHE A 144 -10.72 1.00 -5.28
N GLN A 145 -11.07 2.05 -4.56
CA GLN A 145 -10.32 2.45 -3.39
C GLN A 145 -10.44 1.43 -2.27
N PRO A 146 -9.34 1.15 -1.53
CA PRO A 146 -9.38 0.25 -0.40
C PRO A 146 -10.26 0.80 0.72
N VAL A 147 -11.35 0.09 1.06
CA VAL A 147 -12.24 0.44 2.18
C VAL A 147 -12.00 -0.45 3.39
N LYS A 148 -11.40 -1.62 3.19
CA LYS A 148 -10.97 -2.51 4.27
C LYS A 148 -9.64 -3.15 3.91
N ILE A 149 -8.71 -3.15 4.85
CA ILE A 149 -7.43 -3.85 4.76
C ILE A 149 -7.36 -4.81 5.94
N HIS A 150 -7.22 -6.09 5.65
CA HIS A 150 -7.00 -7.12 6.65
C HIS A 150 -5.64 -7.76 6.43
N LYS A 151 -4.82 -7.76 7.46
CA LYS A 151 -3.46 -8.29 7.42
C LYS A 151 -3.22 -9.24 8.58
N ILE A 152 -2.60 -10.39 8.27
CA ILE A 152 -2.11 -11.35 9.26
C ILE A 152 -0.61 -11.13 9.41
N ASN A 153 -0.13 -11.05 10.64
CA ASN A 153 1.29 -10.97 10.95
C ASN A 153 1.61 -11.95 12.07
N GLY A 154 1.97 -13.16 11.67
CA GLY A 154 2.18 -14.28 12.59
C GLY A 154 0.90 -14.64 13.35
N LYS A 155 0.85 -14.33 14.66
CA LYS A 155 -0.33 -14.58 15.52
C LYS A 155 -1.25 -13.36 15.67
N THR A 156 -0.92 -12.24 15.03
CA THR A 156 -1.63 -10.98 15.19
C THR A 156 -2.37 -10.65 13.89
N GLU A 157 -3.64 -10.36 14.02
CA GLU A 157 -4.49 -9.90 12.92
C GLU A 157 -4.74 -8.40 13.08
N PHE A 158 -4.62 -7.67 11.98
CA PHE A 158 -4.92 -6.24 11.90
C PHE A 158 -6.02 -6.02 10.86
N THR A 159 -7.03 -5.25 11.25
CA THR A 159 -8.04 -4.77 10.31
C THR A 159 -8.09 -3.25 10.37
N MET A 160 -7.92 -2.62 9.22
CA MET A 160 -8.12 -1.19 9.02
C MET A 160 -9.37 -0.98 8.18
N LEU A 161 -10.20 -0.04 8.58
CA LEU A 161 -11.39 0.38 7.84
C LEU A 161 -11.21 1.84 7.44
N LEU A 162 -11.59 2.17 6.22
CA LEU A 162 -11.70 3.56 5.80
C LEU A 162 -12.94 4.16 6.46
N ILE A 163 -12.75 5.19 7.32
CA ILE A 163 -13.83 5.85 8.05
C ILE A 163 -14.34 7.07 7.27
N GLU A 164 -13.43 7.80 6.63
CA GLU A 164 -13.75 9.02 5.91
C GLU A 164 -12.82 9.19 4.70
N PHE A 165 -13.39 9.60 3.58
CA PHE A 165 -12.66 10.01 2.39
C PHE A 165 -12.82 11.51 2.21
N ARG A 166 -11.71 12.24 2.13
CA ARG A 166 -11.69 13.66 1.80
C ARG A 166 -10.96 13.84 0.47
N SER A 167 -11.70 14.26 -0.54
CA SER A 167 -11.17 14.66 -1.86
C SER A 167 -10.73 16.10 -1.85
#